data_fb6aceec63766b57decafa60952d2784
#
_entry.id   fb6aceec63766b57decafa60952d2784
#
_cell.length_a   1.000
_cell.length_b   1.000
_cell.length_c   1.000
_cell.angle_alpha   90.00
_cell.angle_beta   90.00
_cell.angle_gamma   90.00
#
_symmetry.space_group_name_H-M   'P 1'
#
loop_
_entity.id
_entity.type
_entity.pdbx_description
1 polymer ?
#
loop_
_entity_poly.entity_id
_entity_poly.type
_entity_poly.pdbx_seq_one_letter_code
_entity_poly.pdbx_strand_id
1 'polypeptide(L)'
;IKPYDMSVTSFVDRNIGNLTPADYYAKIFGMAMRAMRRKCSELIVNGDGETSHVFYGMKNAKNKAGASIFASVDVTAVDVDLLDTLYFAYGADTELGGSARLLLTKADLKAIGQLRGTNEKRRLFTIEPDMANPNIGVIRDGGVVIPYTLCPDLTSLSGSTASASAAIQTMIYGNPLNYELGLFSDFTVRVDESYKAQERLLTILGDVMVGGNLVVDKGVVVATLPKSGG
;
A
#
# COMPACT_ATOMS: atom_id res chain seq x y z
N ILE A 1 13.45 -5.63 11.57
CA ILE A 1 13.31 -4.52 10.59
C ILE A 1 14.70 -4.04 10.24
N LYS A 2 14.98 -3.85 8.96
CA LYS A 2 16.28 -3.40 8.44
C LYS A 2 16.11 -1.99 7.87
N PRO A 3 16.99 -1.03 8.19
CA PRO A 3 16.90 0.32 7.63
C PRO A 3 17.34 0.34 6.17
N TYR A 4 16.68 1.16 5.37
CA TYR A 4 17.02 1.48 4.00
C TYR A 4 16.99 2.99 3.80
N ASP A 5 17.92 3.51 2.98
CA ASP A 5 17.95 4.91 2.62
C ASP A 5 16.88 5.20 1.57
N MET A 6 16.07 6.19 1.85
CA MET A 6 15.11 6.73 0.90
C MET A 6 15.47 8.17 0.61
N SER A 7 15.69 8.49 -0.67
CA SER A 7 16.04 9.84 -1.09
C SER A 7 15.03 10.38 -2.11
N VAL A 8 14.84 11.69 -2.08
CA VAL A 8 14.11 12.43 -3.10
C VAL A 8 14.99 13.54 -3.64
N THR A 9 15.08 13.63 -4.95
CA THR A 9 15.86 14.67 -5.62
C THR A 9 14.92 15.55 -6.43
N SER A 10 15.05 16.87 -6.29
CA SER A 10 14.31 17.86 -7.06
C SER A 10 15.28 18.89 -7.64
N PHE A 11 15.04 19.31 -8.89
CA PHE A 11 15.80 20.36 -9.55
C PHE A 11 14.94 21.61 -9.67
N VAL A 12 15.54 22.73 -9.35
CA VAL A 12 14.84 24.01 -9.29
C VAL A 12 15.70 25.07 -9.97
N ASP A 13 15.09 25.91 -10.81
CA ASP A 13 15.78 27.02 -11.46
C ASP A 13 16.26 28.03 -10.41
N ARG A 14 17.55 28.40 -10.46
CA ARG A 14 18.18 29.36 -9.55
C ARG A 14 17.53 30.73 -9.57
N ASN A 15 16.97 31.14 -10.72
CA ASN A 15 16.34 32.46 -10.85
C ASN A 15 15.03 32.58 -10.08
N ILE A 16 14.34 31.48 -9.82
CA ILE A 16 13.07 31.48 -9.07
C ILE A 16 13.31 31.83 -7.59
N GLY A 17 14.46 31.46 -7.04
CA GLY A 17 14.86 31.84 -5.68
C GLY A 17 14.95 33.37 -5.43
N ASN A 18 15.10 34.16 -6.48
CA ASN A 18 15.16 35.62 -6.40
C ASN A 18 13.77 36.29 -6.25
N LEU A 19 12.68 35.58 -6.55
CA LEU A 19 11.35 36.17 -6.56
C LEU A 19 10.69 36.18 -5.16
N THR A 20 10.87 35.17 -4.33
CA THR A 20 10.38 35.10 -2.93
C THR A 20 11.11 33.98 -2.18
N PRO A 21 12.29 34.22 -1.59
CA PRO A 21 13.16 33.15 -1.11
C PRO A 21 12.53 32.29 0.01
N ALA A 22 11.93 32.91 1.03
CA ALA A 22 11.46 32.18 2.22
C ALA A 22 10.25 31.27 1.93
N ASP A 23 9.24 31.77 1.23
CA ASP A 23 8.03 30.98 0.90
C ASP A 23 8.31 29.89 -0.12
N TYR A 24 9.29 30.10 -0.98
CA TYR A 24 9.66 29.16 -2.02
C TYR A 24 10.34 27.91 -1.44
N TYR A 25 11.31 28.06 -0.55
CA TYR A 25 11.97 26.95 0.12
C TYR A 25 10.97 26.14 0.98
N ALA A 26 10.09 26.80 1.71
CA ALA A 26 9.04 26.13 2.48
C ALA A 26 8.09 25.31 1.59
N LYS A 27 7.74 25.83 0.41
CA LYS A 27 6.89 25.14 -0.56
C LYS A 27 7.57 23.89 -1.14
N ILE A 28 8.85 24.01 -1.51
CA ILE A 28 9.63 22.86 -2.05
C ILE A 28 9.82 21.80 -0.97
N PHE A 29 10.16 22.20 0.26
CA PHE A 29 10.25 21.28 1.39
C PHE A 29 8.94 20.52 1.59
N GLY A 30 7.80 21.21 1.58
CA GLY A 30 6.48 20.62 1.68
C GLY A 30 6.15 19.67 0.50
N MET A 31 6.64 19.94 -0.70
CA MET A 31 6.49 19.04 -1.85
C MET A 31 7.37 17.79 -1.71
N ALA A 32 8.63 17.93 -1.27
CA ALA A 32 9.54 16.82 -1.02
C ALA A 32 8.98 15.88 0.06
N MET A 33 8.48 16.44 1.17
CA MET A 33 7.83 15.67 2.24
C MET A 33 6.60 14.90 1.76
N ARG A 34 5.76 15.51 0.91
CA ARG A 34 4.60 14.82 0.32
C ARG A 34 5.01 13.69 -0.61
N ALA A 35 6.00 13.90 -1.44
CA ALA A 35 6.54 12.86 -2.34
C ALA A 35 7.09 11.68 -1.54
N MET A 36 7.85 11.96 -0.48
CA MET A 36 8.41 10.95 0.41
C MET A 36 7.31 10.14 1.12
N ARG A 37 6.31 10.80 1.70
CA ARG A 37 5.16 10.13 2.35
C ARG A 37 4.40 9.25 1.36
N ARG A 38 4.18 9.73 0.14
CA ARG A 38 3.52 8.92 -0.90
C ARG A 38 4.34 7.69 -1.26
N LYS A 39 5.66 7.83 -1.42
CA LYS A 39 6.55 6.70 -1.69
C LYS A 39 6.59 5.71 -0.52
N CYS A 40 6.62 6.18 0.72
CA CYS A 40 6.48 5.33 1.89
C CYS A 40 5.16 4.54 1.87
N SER A 41 4.04 5.19 1.58
CA SER A 41 2.73 4.52 1.52
C SER A 41 2.68 3.44 0.45
N GLU A 42 3.25 3.69 -0.73
CA GLU A 42 3.41 2.70 -1.80
C GLU A 42 4.26 1.51 -1.34
N LEU A 43 5.41 1.78 -0.71
CA LEU A 43 6.33 0.75 -0.25
C LEU A 43 5.80 -0.07 0.93
N ILE A 44 4.97 0.48 1.81
CA ILE A 44 4.28 -0.27 2.87
C ILE A 44 3.45 -1.41 2.28
N VAL A 45 2.90 -1.22 1.10
CA VAL A 45 2.11 -2.24 0.40
C VAL A 45 2.98 -3.11 -0.50
N ASN A 46 3.80 -2.50 -1.36
CA ASN A 46 4.46 -3.14 -2.48
C ASN A 46 5.96 -3.38 -2.32
N GLY A 47 6.59 -2.88 -1.26
CA GLY A 47 8.04 -3.02 -1.06
C GLY A 47 8.50 -4.47 -1.16
N ASP A 48 9.54 -4.74 -1.93
CA ASP A 48 10.05 -6.08 -2.25
C ASP A 48 11.35 -6.43 -1.50
N GLY A 49 11.76 -5.58 -0.59
CA GLY A 49 12.90 -5.81 0.28
C GLY A 49 14.24 -5.68 -0.45
N GLU A 50 15.07 -6.71 -0.32
CA GLU A 50 16.45 -6.69 -0.81
C GLU A 50 16.57 -6.61 -2.34
N THR A 51 15.53 -6.99 -3.08
CA THR A 51 15.55 -7.00 -4.55
C THR A 51 15.70 -5.59 -5.14
N SER A 52 14.98 -4.62 -4.59
CA SER A 52 15.06 -3.21 -5.02
C SER A 52 15.72 -2.30 -3.98
N HIS A 53 16.40 -2.87 -2.98
CA HIS A 53 17.02 -2.12 -1.87
C HIS A 53 16.04 -1.20 -1.14
N VAL A 54 14.81 -1.70 -0.91
CA VAL A 54 13.76 -1.02 -0.14
C VAL A 54 13.31 -1.92 1.01
N PHE A 55 12.52 -1.41 1.93
CA PHE A 55 11.96 -2.23 3.00
C PHE A 55 10.85 -3.16 2.50
N TYR A 56 10.55 -4.21 3.28
CA TYR A 56 9.49 -5.15 2.94
C TYR A 56 8.11 -4.54 3.16
N GLY A 57 7.28 -4.59 2.13
CA GLY A 57 5.85 -4.26 2.22
C GLY A 57 5.02 -5.45 2.66
N MET A 58 3.73 -5.22 2.93
CA MET A 58 2.80 -6.24 3.42
C MET A 58 2.69 -7.46 2.50
N LYS A 59 2.77 -7.26 1.18
CA LYS A 59 2.66 -8.33 0.17
C LYS A 59 3.91 -9.18 0.03
N ASN A 60 5.06 -8.68 0.45
CA ASN A 60 6.36 -9.31 0.25
C ASN A 60 7.10 -9.55 1.56
N ALA A 61 6.43 -9.39 2.68
CA ALA A 61 7.01 -9.52 4.01
C ALA A 61 7.68 -10.88 4.22
N LYS A 62 8.92 -10.87 4.69
CA LYS A 62 9.74 -12.08 4.91
C LYS A 62 10.40 -12.05 6.28
N ASN A 63 10.61 -13.22 6.83
CA ASN A 63 11.42 -13.40 8.03
C ASN A 63 12.92 -13.40 7.71
N LYS A 64 13.75 -13.49 8.74
CA LYS A 64 15.20 -13.52 8.60
C LYS A 64 15.72 -14.72 7.76
N ALA A 65 14.95 -15.80 7.70
CA ALA A 65 15.30 -16.98 6.90
C ALA A 65 14.82 -16.87 5.43
N GLY A 66 14.20 -15.75 5.04
CA GLY A 66 13.69 -15.54 3.69
C GLY A 66 12.31 -16.14 3.41
N ALA A 67 11.66 -16.76 4.40
CA ALA A 67 10.31 -17.29 4.26
C ALA A 67 9.27 -16.17 4.40
N SER A 68 8.18 -16.25 3.62
CA SER A 68 7.05 -15.33 3.70
C SER A 68 6.35 -15.44 5.04
N ILE A 69 6.00 -14.30 5.63
CA ILE A 69 5.30 -14.19 6.92
C ILE A 69 3.86 -13.68 6.78
N PHE A 70 3.35 -13.60 5.56
CA PHE A 70 1.93 -13.36 5.27
C PHE A 70 1.25 -14.67 4.86
N ALA A 71 -0.06 -14.78 5.07
CA ALA A 71 -0.86 -15.87 4.52
C ALA A 71 -1.27 -15.52 3.09
N SER A 72 -1.28 -16.50 2.18
CA SER A 72 -1.73 -16.32 0.80
C SER A 72 -2.93 -17.20 0.53
N VAL A 73 -3.93 -16.64 -0.16
CA VAL A 73 -5.13 -17.35 -0.62
C VAL A 73 -5.27 -17.15 -2.12
N ASP A 74 -5.42 -18.26 -2.84
CA ASP A 74 -5.62 -18.23 -4.29
C ASP A 74 -7.05 -17.81 -4.62
N VAL A 75 -7.17 -16.78 -5.46
CA VAL A 75 -8.44 -16.24 -5.94
C VAL A 75 -8.39 -16.07 -7.45
N THR A 76 -9.44 -16.47 -8.15
CA THR A 76 -9.47 -16.42 -9.63
C THR A 76 -10.27 -15.24 -10.16
N ALA A 77 -11.27 -14.80 -9.42
CA ALA A 77 -12.17 -13.70 -9.79
C ALA A 77 -12.79 -13.04 -8.55
N VAL A 78 -13.44 -11.93 -8.78
CA VAL A 78 -14.33 -11.32 -7.76
C VAL A 78 -15.65 -12.05 -7.82
N ASP A 79 -15.87 -12.97 -6.91
CA ASP A 79 -17.06 -13.81 -6.78
C ASP A 79 -17.75 -13.62 -5.42
N VAL A 80 -18.77 -14.42 -5.17
CA VAL A 80 -19.60 -14.34 -3.95
C VAL A 80 -18.81 -14.78 -2.73
N ASP A 81 -17.93 -15.77 -2.88
CA ASP A 81 -17.22 -16.41 -1.78
C ASP A 81 -15.90 -15.71 -1.44
N LEU A 82 -15.49 -14.70 -2.23
CA LEU A 82 -14.22 -13.99 -2.08
C LEU A 82 -14.04 -13.39 -0.68
N LEU A 83 -15.05 -12.70 -0.20
CA LEU A 83 -14.97 -12.00 1.09
C LEU A 83 -14.91 -12.98 2.25
N ASP A 84 -15.71 -14.03 2.21
CA ASP A 84 -15.69 -15.10 3.21
C ASP A 84 -14.35 -15.83 3.21
N THR A 85 -13.84 -16.14 2.04
CA THR A 85 -12.53 -16.80 1.88
C THR A 85 -11.41 -15.98 2.53
N LEU A 86 -11.39 -14.67 2.32
CA LEU A 86 -10.37 -13.80 2.94
C LEU A 86 -10.60 -13.63 4.45
N TYR A 87 -11.86 -13.47 4.87
CA TYR A 87 -12.22 -13.28 6.26
C TYR A 87 -11.85 -14.49 7.11
N PHE A 88 -12.22 -15.71 6.66
CA PHE A 88 -11.95 -16.95 7.42
C PHE A 88 -10.52 -17.46 7.27
N ALA A 89 -9.77 -17.03 6.25
CA ALA A 89 -8.35 -17.33 6.14
C ALA A 89 -7.50 -16.53 7.14
N TYR A 90 -8.03 -15.43 7.66
CA TYR A 90 -7.37 -14.61 8.68
C TYR A 90 -7.53 -15.25 10.05
N GLY A 91 -6.40 -15.56 10.71
CA GLY A 91 -6.37 -16.31 11.98
C GLY A 91 -6.80 -15.54 13.22
N ALA A 92 -7.32 -14.32 13.05
CA ALA A 92 -7.63 -13.34 14.09
C ALA A 92 -6.41 -12.71 14.78
N ASP A 93 -6.63 -11.58 15.42
CA ASP A 93 -5.60 -10.85 16.18
C ASP A 93 -5.38 -11.50 17.55
N THR A 94 -4.12 -11.64 17.92
CA THR A 94 -3.75 -12.05 19.28
C THR A 94 -3.90 -10.92 20.29
N GLU A 95 -3.94 -9.66 19.80
CA GLU A 95 -4.13 -8.47 20.63
C GLU A 95 -5.54 -7.90 20.46
N LEU A 96 -6.17 -7.55 21.56
CA LEU A 96 -7.58 -7.09 21.61
C LEU A 96 -7.79 -5.65 21.09
N GLY A 97 -6.78 -4.95 20.65
CA GLY A 97 -6.84 -3.53 20.30
C GLY A 97 -6.96 -3.20 18.81
N GLY A 98 -6.89 -4.18 17.92
CA GLY A 98 -6.88 -3.96 16.48
C GLY A 98 -8.18 -4.40 15.80
N SER A 99 -8.46 -3.82 14.64
CA SER A 99 -9.50 -4.31 13.75
C SER A 99 -8.91 -4.64 12.40
N ALA A 100 -9.11 -5.88 11.96
CA ALA A 100 -8.78 -6.27 10.59
C ALA A 100 -9.62 -5.46 9.60
N ARG A 101 -9.03 -5.13 8.47
CA ARG A 101 -9.70 -4.44 7.37
C ARG A 101 -9.22 -4.90 6.02
N LEU A 102 -10.06 -4.73 5.04
CA LEU A 102 -9.77 -5.10 3.66
C LEU A 102 -9.15 -3.90 2.92
N LEU A 103 -7.92 -4.05 2.44
CA LEU A 103 -7.28 -3.12 1.53
C LEU A 103 -7.58 -3.58 0.10
N LEU A 104 -8.23 -2.74 -0.69
CA LEU A 104 -8.60 -3.06 -2.06
C LEU A 104 -8.59 -1.83 -2.97
N THR A 105 -8.64 -2.07 -4.27
CA THR A 105 -8.77 -0.99 -5.25
C THR A 105 -10.22 -0.53 -5.40
N LYS A 106 -10.41 0.67 -5.93
CA LYS A 106 -11.76 1.19 -6.23
C LYS A 106 -12.47 0.36 -7.31
N ALA A 107 -11.71 -0.26 -8.24
CA ALA A 107 -12.25 -1.14 -9.27
C ALA A 107 -12.82 -2.43 -8.66
N ASP A 108 -12.10 -3.02 -7.71
CA ASP A 108 -12.55 -4.22 -7.01
C ASP A 108 -13.76 -3.95 -6.11
N LEU A 109 -13.77 -2.79 -5.41
CA LEU A 109 -14.94 -2.37 -4.64
C LEU A 109 -16.19 -2.24 -5.53
N LYS A 110 -16.03 -1.68 -6.75
CA LYS A 110 -17.10 -1.62 -7.73
C LYS A 110 -17.55 -3.02 -8.15
N ALA A 111 -16.62 -3.93 -8.42
CA ALA A 111 -16.94 -5.30 -8.83
C ALA A 111 -17.73 -6.03 -7.73
N ILE A 112 -17.30 -5.95 -6.46
CA ILE A 112 -18.02 -6.51 -5.30
C ILE A 112 -19.44 -5.91 -5.22
N GLY A 113 -19.59 -4.60 -5.35
CA GLY A 113 -20.89 -3.94 -5.30
C GLY A 113 -21.82 -4.27 -6.50
N GLN A 114 -21.29 -4.86 -7.57
CA GLN A 114 -22.06 -5.29 -8.74
C GLN A 114 -22.48 -6.75 -8.68
N LEU A 115 -22.00 -7.53 -7.72
CA LEU A 115 -22.39 -8.93 -7.56
C LEU A 115 -23.89 -9.07 -7.28
N ARG A 116 -24.49 -10.05 -7.92
CA ARG A 116 -25.91 -10.38 -7.83
C ARG A 116 -26.07 -11.88 -7.60
N GLY A 117 -27.11 -12.27 -6.88
CA GLY A 117 -27.54 -13.67 -6.83
C GLY A 117 -27.98 -14.19 -8.21
N THR A 118 -27.91 -15.48 -8.41
CA THR A 118 -28.18 -16.16 -9.69
C THR A 118 -29.54 -15.81 -10.27
N ASN A 119 -30.54 -15.56 -9.44
CA ASN A 119 -31.92 -15.22 -9.84
C ASN A 119 -32.39 -13.88 -9.29
N GLU A 120 -31.49 -13.08 -8.69
CA GLU A 120 -31.86 -11.86 -8.01
C GLU A 120 -31.29 -10.61 -8.72
N LYS A 121 -32.13 -9.58 -8.90
CA LYS A 121 -31.67 -8.25 -9.34
C LYS A 121 -31.01 -7.44 -8.22
N ARG A 122 -31.18 -7.87 -6.96
CA ARG A 122 -30.69 -7.18 -5.78
C ARG A 122 -29.18 -7.40 -5.63
N ARG A 123 -28.46 -6.39 -5.11
CA ARG A 123 -27.06 -6.51 -4.73
C ARG A 123 -26.92 -7.48 -3.57
N LEU A 124 -25.92 -8.34 -3.60
CA LEU A 124 -25.61 -9.26 -2.50
C LEU A 124 -24.97 -8.49 -1.35
N PHE A 125 -23.99 -7.64 -1.66
CA PHE A 125 -23.24 -6.88 -0.66
C PHE A 125 -23.75 -5.45 -0.55
N THR A 126 -23.84 -4.95 0.68
CA THR A 126 -24.14 -3.55 0.96
C THR A 126 -22.83 -2.82 1.27
N ILE A 127 -22.49 -1.81 0.47
CA ILE A 127 -21.30 -0.99 0.66
C ILE A 127 -21.75 0.33 1.29
N GLU A 128 -21.21 0.64 2.45
CA GLU A 128 -21.47 1.86 3.21
C GLU A 128 -20.16 2.66 3.33
N PRO A 129 -19.92 3.63 2.42
CA PRO A 129 -18.78 4.53 2.55
C PRO A 129 -18.94 5.45 3.76
N ASP A 130 -17.83 5.80 4.40
CA ASP A 130 -17.82 6.80 5.46
C ASP A 130 -18.10 8.20 4.85
N MET A 131 -18.99 8.94 5.48
CA MET A 131 -19.38 10.30 5.02
C MET A 131 -18.22 11.30 5.14
N ALA A 132 -17.35 11.12 6.12
CA ALA A 132 -16.20 12.01 6.33
C ALA A 132 -15.03 11.68 5.40
N ASN A 133 -14.84 10.39 5.07
CA ASN A 133 -13.77 9.94 4.19
C ASN A 133 -14.25 8.81 3.27
N PRO A 134 -14.61 9.09 2.02
CA PRO A 134 -15.14 8.08 1.09
C PRO A 134 -14.12 6.98 0.70
N ASN A 135 -12.85 7.12 1.10
CA ASN A 135 -11.84 6.09 0.87
C ASN A 135 -11.88 4.96 1.90
N ILE A 136 -12.66 5.11 2.96
CA ILE A 136 -12.90 4.09 3.97
C ILE A 136 -14.40 3.82 4.07
N GLY A 137 -14.74 2.68 4.62
CA GLY A 137 -16.14 2.30 4.83
C GLY A 137 -16.28 0.86 5.27
N VAL A 138 -17.46 0.32 5.08
CA VAL A 138 -17.82 -1.02 5.51
C VAL A 138 -18.54 -1.75 4.37
N ILE A 139 -18.21 -3.03 4.20
CA ILE A 139 -18.96 -3.96 3.35
C ILE A 139 -19.72 -4.89 4.29
N ARG A 140 -21.02 -5.01 4.08
CA ARG A 140 -21.88 -5.95 4.83
C ARG A 140 -22.27 -7.11 3.93
N ASP A 141 -22.02 -8.30 4.46
CA ASP A 141 -22.45 -9.57 3.89
C ASP A 141 -23.28 -10.30 4.93
N GLY A 142 -24.60 -10.22 4.79
CA GLY A 142 -25.52 -10.87 5.72
C GLY A 142 -25.30 -10.50 7.18
N GLY A 143 -24.45 -11.25 7.87
CA GLY A 143 -24.09 -11.05 9.29
C GLY A 143 -22.66 -10.57 9.50
N VAL A 144 -21.80 -10.62 8.48
CA VAL A 144 -20.39 -10.23 8.57
C VAL A 144 -20.21 -8.77 8.16
N VAL A 145 -19.39 -8.06 8.93
CA VAL A 145 -19.09 -6.64 8.70
C VAL A 145 -17.60 -6.50 8.46
N ILE A 146 -17.23 -6.15 7.24
CA ILE A 146 -15.83 -6.04 6.81
C ILE A 146 -15.48 -4.57 6.59
N PRO A 147 -14.70 -3.93 7.48
CA PRO A 147 -14.17 -2.60 7.23
C PRO A 147 -13.23 -2.62 6.03
N TYR A 148 -13.33 -1.64 5.14
CA TYR A 148 -12.42 -1.52 4.01
C TYR A 148 -11.68 -0.19 3.98
N THR A 149 -10.56 -0.18 3.30
CA THR A 149 -9.79 1.03 2.96
C THR A 149 -9.35 0.93 1.50
N LEU A 150 -9.63 1.98 0.73
CA LEU A 150 -9.17 2.04 -0.65
C LEU A 150 -7.67 2.31 -0.71
N CYS A 151 -6.96 1.43 -1.41
CA CYS A 151 -5.53 1.53 -1.64
C CYS A 151 -5.25 1.55 -3.14
N PRO A 152 -4.90 2.71 -3.71
CA PRO A 152 -4.64 2.83 -5.15
C PRO A 152 -3.35 2.14 -5.59
N ASP A 153 -2.47 1.80 -4.65
CA ASP A 153 -1.18 1.20 -4.93
C ASP A 153 -1.24 -0.34 -5.07
N LEU A 154 -2.43 -0.92 -4.84
CA LEU A 154 -2.70 -2.34 -5.11
C LEU A 154 -3.00 -2.59 -6.59
N THR A 155 -2.74 -3.81 -7.03
CA THR A 155 -3.19 -4.31 -8.33
C THR A 155 -4.64 -4.79 -8.21
N SER A 156 -5.51 -4.37 -9.13
CA SER A 156 -6.92 -4.78 -9.12
C SER A 156 -7.08 -6.24 -9.57
N LEU A 157 -7.85 -7.03 -8.81
CA LEU A 157 -8.24 -8.38 -9.21
C LEU A 157 -9.19 -8.34 -10.41
N SER A 158 -10.21 -7.47 -10.35
CA SER A 158 -11.23 -7.35 -11.40
C SER A 158 -10.68 -6.83 -12.74
N GLY A 159 -9.53 -6.15 -12.74
CA GLY A 159 -8.85 -5.66 -13.93
C GLY A 159 -7.67 -6.52 -14.38
N SER A 160 -7.38 -7.61 -13.67
CA SER A 160 -6.24 -8.48 -13.96
C SER A 160 -6.66 -9.77 -14.65
N THR A 161 -5.77 -10.26 -15.49
CA THR A 161 -5.89 -11.60 -16.11
C THR A 161 -4.73 -12.46 -15.63
N ALA A 162 -4.98 -13.72 -15.34
CA ALA A 162 -3.94 -14.64 -14.91
C ALA A 162 -2.80 -14.69 -15.95
N SER A 163 -1.58 -14.49 -15.49
CA SER A 163 -0.38 -14.46 -16.31
C SER A 163 0.32 -15.82 -16.29
N ALA A 164 0.88 -16.23 -17.41
CA ALA A 164 1.68 -17.45 -17.48
C ALA A 164 3.03 -17.32 -16.75
N SER A 165 3.51 -16.09 -16.51
CA SER A 165 4.85 -15.84 -15.95
C SER A 165 4.86 -15.73 -14.43
N ALA A 166 3.86 -15.10 -13.82
CA ALA A 166 3.86 -14.81 -12.38
C ALA A 166 2.43 -14.75 -11.81
N ALA A 167 2.29 -15.13 -10.55
CA ALA A 167 1.08 -14.87 -9.77
C ALA A 167 0.96 -13.37 -9.44
N ILE A 168 -0.26 -12.86 -9.37
CA ILE A 168 -0.54 -11.45 -9.11
C ILE A 168 -1.18 -11.31 -7.73
N GLN A 169 -0.53 -10.58 -6.85
CA GLN A 169 -1.07 -10.25 -5.53
C GLN A 169 -1.97 -9.02 -5.63
N THR A 170 -3.19 -9.12 -5.13
CA THR A 170 -4.25 -8.13 -5.34
C THR A 170 -4.71 -7.46 -4.05
N MET A 171 -5.63 -8.04 -3.33
CA MET A 171 -6.20 -7.50 -2.09
C MET A 171 -5.43 -7.98 -0.87
N ILE A 172 -5.52 -7.23 0.23
CA ILE A 172 -4.93 -7.61 1.52
C ILE A 172 -6.01 -7.50 2.58
N TYR A 173 -6.21 -8.58 3.36
CA TYR A 173 -7.07 -8.56 4.53
C TYR A 173 -6.27 -8.81 5.80
N GLY A 174 -6.43 -8.00 6.81
CA GLY A 174 -5.75 -8.16 8.10
C GLY A 174 -5.69 -6.88 8.89
N ASN A 175 -5.05 -6.95 10.05
CA ASN A 175 -4.86 -5.80 10.92
C ASN A 175 -3.62 -4.98 10.48
N PRO A 176 -3.77 -3.70 10.10
CA PRO A 176 -2.65 -2.85 9.75
C PRO A 176 -1.62 -2.66 10.87
N LEU A 177 -2.02 -2.82 12.14
CA LEU A 177 -1.12 -2.74 13.29
C LEU A 177 -0.11 -3.89 13.36
N ASN A 178 -0.32 -4.97 12.60
CA ASN A 178 0.64 -6.05 12.46
C ASN A 178 1.84 -5.67 11.58
N TYR A 179 1.80 -4.50 10.96
CA TYR A 179 2.91 -3.93 10.19
C TYR A 179 3.57 -2.80 10.97
N GLU A 180 4.87 -2.87 11.15
CA GLU A 180 5.66 -1.85 11.83
C GLU A 180 6.54 -1.09 10.83
N LEU A 181 6.48 0.23 10.91
CA LEU A 181 7.32 1.15 10.16
C LEU A 181 8.25 1.88 11.13
N GLY A 182 9.55 1.63 11.03
CA GLY A 182 10.58 2.29 11.84
C GLY A 182 11.21 3.45 11.09
N LEU A 183 11.28 4.62 11.71
CA LEU A 183 12.09 5.74 11.26
C LEU A 183 13.43 5.69 12.00
N PHE A 184 14.53 5.53 11.28
CA PHE A 184 15.88 5.40 11.84
C PHE A 184 16.68 6.70 11.78
N SER A 185 16.23 7.68 11.00
CA SER A 185 16.80 9.03 10.95
C SER A 185 15.70 10.07 10.78
N ASP A 186 16.01 11.30 11.16
CA ASP A 186 15.17 12.43 10.81
C ASP A 186 15.21 12.69 9.29
N PHE A 187 14.14 13.27 8.76
CA PHE A 187 14.12 13.74 7.39
C PHE A 187 15.02 14.97 7.26
N THR A 188 16.10 14.84 6.49
CA THR A 188 17.04 15.93 6.21
C THR A 188 16.86 16.44 4.80
N VAL A 189 16.91 17.75 4.62
CA VAL A 189 16.91 18.39 3.31
C VAL A 189 18.19 19.18 3.15
N ARG A 190 18.91 18.93 2.07
CA ARG A 190 20.13 19.64 1.68
C ARG A 190 19.93 20.31 0.34
N VAL A 191 20.46 21.51 0.20
CA VAL A 191 20.50 22.23 -1.08
C VAL A 191 21.94 22.15 -1.60
N ASP A 192 22.11 21.61 -2.78
CA ASP A 192 23.41 21.52 -3.47
C ASP A 192 23.36 22.43 -4.69
N GLU A 193 24.26 23.42 -4.70
CA GLU A 193 24.39 24.39 -5.80
C GLU A 193 25.41 23.95 -6.85
N SER A 194 26.22 22.93 -6.54
CA SER A 194 27.38 22.55 -7.37
C SER A 194 27.02 21.55 -8.46
N TYR A 195 26.14 20.58 -8.18
CA TYR A 195 25.84 19.43 -9.02
C TYR A 195 25.34 19.79 -10.44
N LYS A 196 24.46 20.80 -10.52
CA LYS A 196 23.87 21.29 -11.79
C LYS A 196 24.15 22.79 -12.04
N ALA A 197 25.30 23.28 -11.61
CA ALA A 197 25.67 24.67 -11.70
C ALA A 197 25.72 25.19 -13.16
N GLN A 198 26.13 24.34 -14.11
CA GLN A 198 26.17 24.70 -15.55
C GLN A 198 24.77 24.90 -16.14
N GLU A 199 23.77 24.18 -15.63
CA GLU A 199 22.37 24.29 -16.06
C GLU A 199 21.63 25.39 -15.29
N ARG A 200 22.29 26.08 -14.35
CA ARG A 200 21.73 27.08 -13.44
C ARG A 200 20.59 26.51 -12.56
N LEU A 201 20.68 25.22 -12.22
CA LEU A 201 19.73 24.54 -11.35
C LEU A 201 20.29 24.35 -9.95
N LEU A 202 19.42 24.53 -8.96
CA LEU A 202 19.66 24.12 -7.58
C LEU A 202 19.17 22.68 -7.42
N THR A 203 19.97 21.83 -6.84
CA THR A 203 19.58 20.46 -6.50
C THR A 203 19.15 20.41 -5.05
N ILE A 204 17.92 19.94 -4.81
CA ILE A 204 17.38 19.74 -3.47
C ILE A 204 17.33 18.25 -3.23
N LEU A 205 18.07 17.80 -2.21
CA LEU A 205 18.16 16.41 -1.79
C LEU A 205 17.46 16.27 -0.46
N GLY A 206 16.49 15.37 -0.42
CA GLY A 206 15.84 14.97 0.83
C GLY A 206 16.18 13.51 1.13
N ASP A 207 16.67 13.23 2.31
CA ASP A 207 17.11 11.90 2.73
C ASP A 207 16.44 11.50 4.04
N VAL A 208 16.04 10.22 4.14
CA VAL A 208 15.53 9.60 5.36
C VAL A 208 15.85 8.12 5.38
N MET A 209 16.18 7.58 6.54
CA MET A 209 16.33 6.14 6.74
C MET A 209 15.04 5.55 7.30
N VAL A 210 14.43 4.64 6.55
CA VAL A 210 13.14 4.01 6.89
C VAL A 210 13.27 2.49 6.75
N GLY A 211 12.64 1.76 7.64
CA GLY A 211 12.52 0.31 7.53
C GLY A 211 11.11 -0.14 7.87
N GLY A 212 10.65 -1.19 7.24
CA GLY A 212 9.31 -1.73 7.52
C GLY A 212 9.26 -3.24 7.29
N ASN A 213 8.41 -3.90 8.06
CA ASN A 213 8.08 -5.31 7.87
C ASN A 213 6.83 -5.68 8.70
N LEU A 214 6.22 -6.82 8.39
CA LEU A 214 5.27 -7.45 9.30
C LEU A 214 6.00 -7.96 10.54
N VAL A 215 5.40 -7.75 11.71
CA VAL A 215 5.93 -8.22 13.00
C VAL A 215 5.21 -9.46 13.51
N VAL A 216 4.03 -9.75 12.97
CA VAL A 216 3.22 -10.91 13.33
C VAL A 216 3.21 -11.90 12.18
N ASP A 217 3.53 -13.17 12.46
CA ASP A 217 3.43 -14.24 11.47
C ASP A 217 1.97 -14.45 11.06
N LYS A 218 1.73 -14.49 9.74
CA LYS A 218 0.38 -14.54 9.14
C LYS A 218 -0.55 -13.40 9.58
N GLY A 219 0.01 -12.28 9.99
CA GLY A 219 -0.71 -11.11 10.45
C GLY A 219 -1.53 -10.39 9.37
N VAL A 220 -1.38 -10.79 8.10
CA VAL A 220 -2.22 -10.38 6.97
C VAL A 220 -2.43 -11.56 6.02
N VAL A 221 -3.54 -11.53 5.29
CA VAL A 221 -3.90 -12.46 4.22
C VAL A 221 -3.85 -11.71 2.89
N VAL A 222 -3.10 -12.24 1.95
CA VAL A 222 -2.97 -11.66 0.60
C VAL A 222 -3.74 -12.51 -0.40
N ALA A 223 -4.68 -11.89 -1.10
CA ALA A 223 -5.39 -12.50 -2.21
C ALA A 223 -4.45 -12.58 -3.43
N THR A 224 -4.22 -13.76 -3.95
CA THR A 224 -3.29 -14.01 -5.05
C THR A 224 -4.03 -14.63 -6.23
N LEU A 225 -3.94 -13.98 -7.39
CA LEU A 225 -4.39 -14.56 -8.66
C LEU A 225 -3.28 -15.51 -9.16
N PRO A 226 -3.52 -16.82 -9.19
CA PRO A 226 -2.50 -17.81 -9.56
C PRO A 226 -2.06 -17.66 -11.02
N LYS A 227 -0.95 -18.30 -11.38
CA LYS A 227 -0.51 -18.39 -12.77
C LYS A 227 -1.57 -19.11 -13.61
N SER A 228 -1.75 -18.69 -14.88
CA SER A 228 -2.50 -19.46 -15.84
C SER A 228 -1.68 -20.68 -16.28
N GLY A 229 -2.18 -21.89 -16.01
CA GLY A 229 -1.58 -23.13 -16.48
C GLY A 229 -0.57 -23.76 -15.50
N GLY A 230 -0.91 -23.78 -14.22
CA GLY A 230 -0.36 -24.73 -13.25
C GLY A 230 -1.20 -25.98 -13.18
#